data_3d39f4a283c489821cb8a44b767e6a6f
#
_entry.id   3d39f4a283c489821cb8a44b767e6a6f
#
_cell.length_a   1.000
_cell.length_b   1.000
_cell.length_c   1.000
_cell.angle_alpha   90.00
_cell.angle_beta   90.00
_cell.angle_gamma   90.00
#
_symmetry.space_group_name_H-M   'P 1'
#
loop_
_entity.id
_entity.type
_entity.pdbx_description
1 polymer ?
#
loop_
_entity_poly.entity_id
_entity_poly.type
_entity_poly.pdbx_seq_one_letter_code
_entity_poly.pdbx_strand_id
1 'polypeptide(L)'
;MSDQIIVSTRAFPASGTQDLGFVYGTSCFSANFFKDTFSAIRNTTIGGELGNYTKLMDEGIKSAKERMIENAKALGADGVYAVSIATPQVASGAAEIIMYGTAFKYVN
;
A
#
# COMPACT_ATOMS: atom_id res chain seq x y z
N MET A 1 13.68 -20.18 -7.79
CA MET A 1 12.45 -20.19 -7.04
C MET A 1 12.12 -18.80 -6.53
N SER A 2 10.96 -18.33 -6.81
CA SER A 2 10.59 -16.98 -6.47
C SER A 2 9.54 -16.95 -5.36
N ASP A 3 9.80 -16.16 -4.33
CA ASP A 3 8.83 -15.88 -3.29
C ASP A 3 8.03 -14.64 -3.63
N GLN A 4 8.18 -14.12 -4.83
CA GLN A 4 7.52 -12.90 -5.23
C GLN A 4 6.03 -13.11 -5.40
N ILE A 5 5.28 -12.22 -4.78
CA ILE A 5 3.85 -12.14 -4.95
C ILE A 5 3.56 -11.25 -6.16
N ILE A 6 2.73 -11.74 -7.05
CA ILE A 6 2.26 -10.93 -8.19
C ILE A 6 1.22 -9.94 -7.66
N VAL A 7 1.43 -8.66 -7.93
CA VAL A 7 0.48 -7.62 -7.53
C VAL A 7 -0.09 -6.99 -8.79
N SER A 8 -1.40 -7.03 -8.96
CA SER A 8 -2.06 -6.59 -10.17
C SER A 8 -3.30 -5.75 -9.88
N THR A 9 -3.49 -4.73 -10.70
CA THR A 9 -4.71 -3.91 -10.65
C THR A 9 -5.83 -4.46 -11.52
N ARG A 10 -5.58 -5.58 -12.19
CA ARG A 10 -6.57 -6.23 -13.05
C ARG A 10 -7.84 -6.53 -12.25
N ALA A 11 -8.99 -6.24 -12.84
CA ALA A 11 -10.28 -6.36 -12.13
C ALA A 11 -10.78 -7.79 -11.99
N PHE A 12 -10.29 -8.69 -12.82
CA PHE A 12 -10.77 -10.08 -12.85
C PHE A 12 -9.62 -11.05 -12.66
N PRO A 13 -9.89 -12.23 -12.08
CA PRO A 13 -8.83 -13.21 -11.86
C PRO A 13 -8.34 -13.78 -13.19
N ALA A 14 -7.08 -14.20 -13.20
CA ALA A 14 -6.53 -14.94 -14.32
C ALA A 14 -7.13 -16.36 -14.33
N SER A 15 -7.12 -17.00 -15.49
CA SER A 15 -7.57 -18.40 -15.57
C SER A 15 -6.62 -19.30 -14.80
N GLY A 16 -7.14 -20.40 -14.29
CA GLY A 16 -6.33 -21.36 -13.55
C GLY A 16 -5.99 -20.90 -12.14
N THR A 17 -6.78 -20.03 -11.56
CA THR A 17 -6.54 -19.51 -10.21
C THR A 17 -7.73 -19.76 -9.31
N GLN A 18 -7.46 -19.73 -8.02
CA GLN A 18 -8.47 -19.84 -6.98
C GLN A 18 -8.29 -18.68 -6.01
N ASP A 19 -9.37 -17.96 -5.71
CA ASP A 19 -9.33 -16.87 -4.76
C ASP A 19 -9.16 -17.41 -3.35
N LEU A 20 -8.32 -16.71 -2.58
CA LEU A 20 -8.07 -17.04 -1.18
C LEU A 20 -8.71 -16.04 -0.23
N GLY A 21 -9.21 -14.93 -0.77
CA GLY A 21 -9.93 -13.95 0.01
C GLY A 21 -9.29 -12.57 -0.01
N PHE A 22 -9.90 -11.70 0.76
CA PHE A 22 -9.51 -10.31 0.87
C PHE A 22 -8.22 -10.17 1.68
N VAL A 23 -7.30 -9.35 1.18
CA VAL A 23 -6.09 -9.00 1.91
C VAL A 23 -5.88 -7.49 1.84
N TYR A 24 -5.20 -6.97 2.85
CA TYR A 24 -4.88 -5.55 2.88
C TYR A 24 -3.59 -5.31 3.66
N GLY A 25 -3.04 -4.12 3.49
CA GLY A 25 -1.93 -3.63 4.29
C GLY A 25 -2.15 -2.15 4.52
N THR A 26 -1.74 -1.66 5.67
CA THR A 26 -1.92 -0.27 6.04
C THR A 26 -0.60 0.40 6.40
N SER A 27 -0.58 1.72 6.22
CA SER A 27 0.51 2.56 6.66
C SER A 27 -0.14 3.83 7.24
N CYS A 28 0.20 4.17 8.48
CA CYS A 28 -0.44 5.29 9.17
C CYS A 28 0.59 6.32 9.57
N PHE A 29 0.26 7.58 9.35
CA PHE A 29 1.11 8.71 9.73
C PHE A 29 0.43 9.52 10.83
N SER A 30 1.18 9.85 11.88
CA SER A 30 0.65 10.63 12.99
C SER A 30 0.60 12.12 12.64
N ALA A 31 -0.21 12.86 13.42
CA ALA A 31 -0.29 14.31 13.31
C ALA A 31 1.07 14.97 13.45
N ASN A 32 1.85 14.54 14.43
CA ASN A 32 3.15 15.14 14.68
C ASN A 32 4.09 14.93 13.49
N PHE A 33 4.04 13.76 12.89
CA PHE A 33 4.85 13.47 11.72
C PHE A 33 4.49 14.41 10.57
N PHE A 34 3.20 14.64 10.33
CA PHE A 34 2.77 15.56 9.28
C PHE A 34 3.17 16.99 9.60
N LYS A 35 3.02 17.43 10.85
CA LYS A 35 3.41 18.75 11.27
C LYS A 35 4.90 18.99 11.03
N ASP A 36 5.73 18.05 11.43
CA ASP A 36 7.17 18.16 11.26
C ASP A 36 7.53 18.22 9.77
N THR A 37 6.86 17.39 8.97
CA THR A 37 7.08 17.38 7.53
C THR A 37 6.69 18.72 6.91
N PHE A 38 5.52 19.24 7.27
CA PHE A 38 5.07 20.53 6.75
C PHE A 38 5.97 21.67 7.20
N SER A 39 6.46 21.63 8.44
CA SER A 39 7.40 22.65 8.92
C SER A 39 8.69 22.59 8.13
N ALA A 40 9.21 21.42 7.88
CA ALA A 40 10.41 21.25 7.05
C ALA A 40 10.16 21.75 5.63
N ILE A 41 9.01 21.47 5.07
CA ILE A 41 8.63 21.93 3.75
C ILE A 41 8.62 23.46 3.67
N ARG A 42 8.06 24.12 4.69
CA ARG A 42 8.00 25.58 4.72
C ARG A 42 9.37 26.23 4.69
N ASN A 43 10.36 25.54 5.23
CA ASN A 43 11.70 26.08 5.37
C ASN A 43 12.62 25.73 4.21
N THR A 44 12.09 25.01 3.21
CA THR A 44 12.87 24.64 2.02
C THR A 44 12.40 25.43 0.82
N THR A 45 13.13 25.32 -0.30
CA THR A 45 12.69 25.91 -1.55
C THR A 45 11.47 25.15 -2.09
N ILE A 46 10.72 25.81 -2.95
CA ILE A 46 9.46 25.26 -3.46
C ILE A 46 9.63 23.88 -4.08
N GLY A 47 10.66 23.68 -4.89
CA GLY A 47 10.89 22.39 -5.52
C GLY A 47 11.21 21.29 -4.52
N GLY A 48 11.97 21.61 -3.48
CA GLY A 48 12.29 20.64 -2.44
C GLY A 48 11.08 20.24 -1.63
N GLU A 49 10.17 21.18 -1.42
CA GLU A 49 8.93 20.89 -0.68
C GLU A 49 8.11 19.80 -1.34
N LEU A 50 7.85 19.92 -2.63
CA LEU A 50 7.07 18.93 -3.37
C LEU A 50 7.77 17.59 -3.43
N GLY A 51 9.10 17.60 -3.61
CA GLY A 51 9.88 16.38 -3.64
C GLY A 51 9.79 15.60 -2.33
N ASN A 52 9.88 16.30 -1.21
CA ASN A 52 9.79 15.66 0.09
C ASN A 52 8.43 15.04 0.35
N TYR A 53 7.37 15.73 -0.04
CA TYR A 53 6.00 15.20 0.11
C TYR A 53 5.81 13.96 -0.74
N THR A 54 6.25 13.99 -2.00
CA THR A 54 6.16 12.86 -2.90
C THR A 54 6.91 11.66 -2.35
N LYS A 55 8.13 11.88 -1.85
CA LYS A 55 8.92 10.80 -1.27
C LYS A 55 8.22 10.16 -0.09
N LEU A 56 7.59 10.97 0.75
CA LEU A 56 6.88 10.50 1.91
C LEU A 56 5.69 9.62 1.51
N MET A 57 4.94 10.05 0.52
CA MET A 57 3.81 9.27 0.01
C MET A 57 4.29 7.95 -0.60
N ASP A 58 5.38 7.98 -1.35
CA ASP A 58 5.94 6.77 -1.93
C ASP A 58 6.33 5.76 -0.86
N GLU A 59 6.95 6.22 0.21
CA GLU A 59 7.35 5.35 1.31
C GLU A 59 6.13 4.73 2.00
N GLY A 60 5.06 5.52 2.17
CA GLY A 60 3.82 5.04 2.75
C GLY A 60 3.15 3.98 1.89
N ILE A 61 3.13 4.20 0.58
CA ILE A 61 2.56 3.23 -0.36
C ILE A 61 3.37 1.93 -0.34
N LYS A 62 4.70 2.03 -0.36
CA LYS A 62 5.56 0.85 -0.29
C LYS A 62 5.33 0.06 0.98
N SER A 63 5.21 0.76 2.10
CA SER A 63 4.99 0.13 3.40
C SER A 63 3.65 -0.61 3.44
N ALA A 64 2.59 0.02 2.95
CA ALA A 64 1.27 -0.61 2.87
C ALA A 64 1.31 -1.84 1.96
N LYS A 65 1.99 -1.73 0.82
CA LYS A 65 2.13 -2.84 -0.13
C LYS A 65 2.85 -4.02 0.50
N GLU A 66 3.95 -3.77 1.20
CA GLU A 66 4.71 -4.84 1.85
C GLU A 66 3.86 -5.59 2.87
N ARG A 67 3.06 -4.87 3.64
CA ARG A 67 2.18 -5.48 4.62
C ARG A 67 1.08 -6.30 3.97
N MET A 68 0.51 -5.80 2.88
CA MET A 68 -0.47 -6.56 2.10
C MET A 68 0.14 -7.86 1.57
N ILE A 69 1.36 -7.78 1.04
CA ILE A 69 2.07 -8.94 0.51
C ILE A 69 2.34 -9.96 1.62
N GLU A 70 2.76 -9.51 2.79
CA GLU A 70 2.99 -10.42 3.92
C GLU A 70 1.71 -11.15 4.30
N ASN A 71 0.58 -10.44 4.32
CA ASN A 71 -0.70 -11.04 4.63
C ASN A 71 -1.13 -12.04 3.56
N ALA A 72 -0.86 -11.73 2.30
CA ALA A 72 -1.14 -12.65 1.20
C ALA A 72 -0.28 -13.92 1.31
N LYS A 73 1.00 -13.77 1.63
CA LYS A 73 1.90 -14.91 1.83
C LYS A 73 1.41 -15.81 2.95
N ALA A 74 0.87 -15.23 4.02
CA ALA A 74 0.34 -15.99 5.13
C ALA A 74 -0.84 -16.89 4.72
N LEU A 75 -1.55 -16.53 3.66
CA LEU A 75 -2.63 -17.34 3.10
C LEU A 75 -2.15 -18.36 2.08
N GLY A 76 -0.86 -18.37 1.76
CA GLY A 76 -0.32 -19.24 0.72
C GLY A 76 -0.56 -18.71 -0.69
N ALA A 77 -0.76 -17.42 -0.85
CA ALA A 77 -1.09 -16.83 -2.13
C ALA A 77 0.11 -16.75 -3.06
N ASP A 78 -0.17 -16.83 -4.36
CA ASP A 78 0.80 -16.54 -5.42
C ASP A 78 0.71 -15.08 -5.87
N GLY A 79 -0.40 -14.43 -5.60
CA GLY A 79 -0.57 -13.04 -5.96
C GLY A 79 -1.82 -12.41 -5.38
N VAL A 80 -1.98 -11.13 -5.73
CA VAL A 80 -3.15 -10.33 -5.35
C VAL A 80 -3.62 -9.59 -6.60
N TYR A 81 -4.90 -9.67 -6.90
CA TYR A 81 -5.46 -8.93 -8.05
C TYR A 81 -6.52 -7.93 -7.58
N ALA A 82 -6.96 -7.08 -8.47
CA ALA A 82 -7.91 -5.99 -8.20
C ALA A 82 -7.38 -5.07 -7.07
N VAL A 83 -6.08 -4.82 -7.09
CA VAL A 83 -5.44 -4.02 -6.05
C VAL A 83 -5.87 -2.56 -6.17
N SER A 84 -6.25 -1.98 -5.05
CA SER A 84 -6.68 -0.60 -4.95
C SER A 84 -6.06 0.05 -3.72
N ILE A 85 -6.07 1.37 -3.71
CA ILE A 85 -5.54 2.16 -2.61
C ILE A 85 -6.64 3.08 -2.10
N ALA A 86 -6.78 3.12 -0.79
CA ALA A 86 -7.66 4.08 -0.12
C ALA A 86 -6.83 4.92 0.84
N THR A 87 -7.18 6.20 0.94
CA THR A 87 -6.47 7.13 1.81
C THR A 87 -7.45 7.86 2.71
N PRO A 88 -8.14 7.14 3.62
CA PRO A 88 -9.11 7.79 4.48
C PRO A 88 -8.44 8.67 5.53
N GLN A 89 -9.13 9.71 5.95
CA GLN A 89 -8.72 10.49 7.08
C GLN A 89 -9.30 9.85 8.32
N VAL A 90 -8.43 9.18 9.09
CA VAL A 90 -8.88 8.38 10.22
C VAL A 90 -9.25 9.24 11.41
N ALA A 91 -8.47 10.30 11.66
CA ALA A 91 -8.70 11.20 12.77
C ALA A 91 -8.06 12.54 12.46
N SER A 92 -8.41 13.55 13.25
CA SER A 92 -7.77 14.85 13.13
C SER A 92 -6.26 14.70 13.30
N GLY A 93 -5.53 15.10 12.27
CA GLY A 93 -4.07 15.05 12.30
C GLY A 93 -3.47 13.68 12.05
N ALA A 94 -4.23 12.72 11.58
CA ALA A 94 -3.72 11.41 11.18
C ALA A 94 -4.24 11.05 9.81
N ALA A 95 -3.41 10.42 9.02
CA ALA A 95 -3.77 9.93 7.70
C ALA A 95 -3.32 8.49 7.55
N GLU A 96 -4.06 7.75 6.77
CA GLU A 96 -3.81 6.32 6.58
C GLU A 96 -3.81 5.99 5.10
N ILE A 97 -2.91 5.09 4.71
CA ILE A 97 -2.90 4.52 3.37
C ILE A 97 -3.27 3.05 3.53
N ILE A 98 -4.30 2.62 2.82
CA ILE A 98 -4.72 1.22 2.82
C ILE A 98 -4.56 0.70 1.40
N MET A 99 -3.82 -0.38 1.24
CA MET A 99 -3.74 -1.09 -0.03
C MET A 99 -4.42 -2.44 0.15
N TYR A 100 -5.32 -2.78 -0.76
CA TYR A 100 -6.13 -3.99 -0.60
C TYR A 100 -6.43 -4.63 -1.94
N GLY A 101 -6.80 -5.89 -1.88
CA GLY A 101 -7.15 -6.65 -3.06
C GLY A 101 -7.59 -8.06 -2.70
N THR A 102 -7.66 -8.92 -3.71
CA THR A 102 -8.04 -10.32 -3.53
C THR A 102 -6.82 -11.20 -3.75
N ALA A 103 -6.46 -11.96 -2.73
CA ALA A 103 -5.36 -12.93 -2.83
C ALA A 103 -5.81 -14.14 -3.62
N PHE A 104 -4.90 -14.70 -4.41
CA PHE A 104 -5.20 -15.87 -5.23
C PHE A 104 -4.00 -16.82 -5.27
N LYS A 105 -4.25 -18.06 -5.63
CA LYS A 105 -3.18 -19.00 -5.93
C LYS A 105 -3.49 -19.70 -7.25
N TYR A 106 -2.43 -20.19 -7.90
CA TYR A 106 -2.59 -21.00 -9.09
C TYR A 106 -3.04 -22.41 -8.70
N VAL A 107 -3.94 -22.96 -9.50
CA VAL A 107 -4.42 -24.34 -9.31
C VAL A 107 -4.27 -25.08 -10.63
N ASN A 108 -4.04 -26.36 -10.51
CA ASN A 108 -3.87 -27.20 -11.70
C ASN A 108 -5.16 -27.91 -12.05
#